data_4964caf7f9125c97436dfec57d08e38d
#
_entry.id   4964caf7f9125c97436dfec57d08e38d
#
_cell.length_a   1.000
_cell.length_b   1.000
_cell.length_c   1.000
_cell.angle_alpha   90.00
_cell.angle_beta   90.00
_cell.angle_gamma   90.00
#
_symmetry.space_group_name_H-M   'P 1'
#
loop_
_entity.id
_entity.type
_entity.pdbx_description
1 polymer ?
#
loop_
_entity_poly.entity_id
_entity_poly.type
_entity_poly.pdbx_seq_one_letter_code
_entity_poly.pdbx_strand_id
1 'polypeptide(L)'
;MLTEKTMEKLRILAESAKYDVSCSSSGTVRKGKQGMVGSTVGGVGICHSFADDGRCISLLKVMLTNYCMYDCAYCINRRSNDIKRATLSVSELEEITMEFYRRNYIEGLFLSSGVVRNPDYTMERLTAIARDLRLVHRFNGYIHLKSIPGCSQELLNEAGRYADRMSVNIEIPKEESLKLLAPEKDHQSVFTPMKMIQQGVLENKEDRKKYRHAPRFVPAGQSTQMIVGATKETDKDILSMSSMLYGQPTMRRVYYSGYISVNTYDPRLPILKQPPLVRENRLYQADWLLRFYHFKVEEIVDDLHANLDLEVDPKLAWALRHPEAFPVDINTADYEQLLRVPGLGTKSAWLIVNSRRFNRLTSYDLKKMGVVMKKAKYFITCNELTSQFSQPIVGINELHPERLRPLLISKAQQKRAAEEQQLTLDFKEE
;
A
#
# COMPACT_ATOMS: atom_id res chain seq x y z
N MET A 1 -19.55 29.83 0.19
CA MET A 1 -18.38 29.76 1.11
C MET A 1 -18.70 28.78 2.23
N LEU A 2 -17.80 27.85 2.49
CA LEU A 2 -17.97 26.88 3.58
C LEU A 2 -18.11 27.60 4.93
N THR A 3 -19.06 27.18 5.76
CA THR A 3 -19.24 27.76 7.09
C THR A 3 -18.11 27.33 8.01
N GLU A 4 -17.84 28.13 9.06
CA GLU A 4 -16.83 27.80 10.08
C GLU A 4 -17.14 26.43 10.73
N LYS A 5 -18.41 26.16 11.02
CA LYS A 5 -18.90 24.87 11.53
C LYS A 5 -18.60 23.70 10.60
N THR A 6 -18.78 23.87 9.30
CA THR A 6 -18.44 22.85 8.29
C THR A 6 -16.94 22.61 8.21
N MET A 7 -16.14 23.68 8.34
CA MET A 7 -14.67 23.55 8.37
C MET A 7 -14.16 22.85 9.64
N GLU A 8 -14.79 23.07 10.79
CA GLU A 8 -14.47 22.33 12.02
C GLU A 8 -14.77 20.83 11.89
N LYS A 9 -15.97 20.48 11.38
CA LYS A 9 -16.32 19.09 11.08
C LYS A 9 -15.30 18.45 10.14
N LEU A 10 -14.90 19.16 9.07
CA LEU A 10 -13.94 18.68 8.11
C LEU A 10 -12.59 18.38 8.75
N ARG A 11 -12.09 19.24 9.65
CA ARG A 11 -10.83 19.01 10.39
C ARG A 11 -10.90 17.73 11.21
N ILE A 12 -11.97 17.52 11.98
CA ILE A 12 -12.17 16.32 12.81
C ILE A 12 -12.19 15.06 11.92
N LEU A 13 -12.93 15.09 10.83
CA LEU A 13 -13.13 13.92 9.97
C LEU A 13 -11.92 13.62 9.07
N ALA A 14 -11.20 14.63 8.64
CA ALA A 14 -9.95 14.47 7.91
C ALA A 14 -8.83 13.93 8.84
N GLU A 15 -8.78 14.38 10.09
CA GLU A 15 -7.86 13.84 11.07
C GLU A 15 -8.16 12.37 11.39
N SER A 16 -9.42 12.01 11.54
CA SER A 16 -9.85 10.62 11.72
C SER A 16 -9.51 9.75 10.51
N ALA A 17 -9.56 10.30 9.30
CA ALA A 17 -9.25 9.58 8.06
C ALA A 17 -7.74 9.30 7.86
N LYS A 18 -6.83 9.93 8.59
CA LYS A 18 -5.37 9.73 8.41
C LYS A 18 -4.93 8.29 8.64
N TYR A 19 -5.66 7.53 9.44
CA TYR A 19 -5.40 6.11 9.74
C TYR A 19 -5.81 5.16 8.60
N ASP A 20 -6.62 5.61 7.64
CA ASP A 20 -6.89 4.87 6.41
C ASP A 20 -5.74 5.09 5.43
N VAL A 21 -5.06 4.03 4.99
CA VAL A 21 -4.00 4.17 3.98
C VAL A 21 -4.60 4.17 2.59
N SER A 22 -4.47 5.29 1.90
CA SER A 22 -4.86 5.44 0.49
C SER A 22 -3.66 5.64 -0.44
N CYS A 23 -2.50 5.91 0.17
CA CYS A 23 -1.23 6.13 -0.53
C CYS A 23 -0.06 5.83 0.43
N SER A 24 1.06 5.45 -0.13
CA SER A 24 2.30 5.18 0.60
C SER A 24 3.09 6.47 0.96
N SER A 25 2.47 7.63 0.90
CA SER A 25 3.14 8.89 1.22
C SER A 25 2.95 9.24 2.68
N SER A 26 4.02 9.13 3.46
CA SER A 26 4.15 9.81 4.73
C SER A 26 3.98 11.32 4.51
N GLY A 27 2.96 11.92 5.09
CA GLY A 27 2.71 13.35 4.98
C GLY A 27 3.88 14.16 5.51
N THR A 28 4.61 14.84 4.63
CA THR A 28 5.59 15.84 5.03
C THR A 28 4.86 17.12 5.42
N VAL A 29 4.91 17.46 6.70
CA VAL A 29 4.41 18.75 7.20
C VAL A 29 5.52 19.79 7.03
N ARG A 30 5.39 20.68 6.03
CA ARG A 30 6.21 21.88 5.92
C ARG A 30 5.41 23.08 6.40
N LYS A 31 5.80 23.65 7.54
CA LYS A 31 5.27 24.96 8.00
C LYS A 31 5.83 26.07 7.11
N GLY A 32 4.97 26.96 6.66
CA GLY A 32 5.40 28.18 5.94
C GLY A 32 6.38 28.97 6.78
N LYS A 33 7.52 29.36 6.18
CA LYS A 33 8.46 30.31 6.77
C LYS A 33 8.27 31.66 6.07
N GLN A 34 8.44 32.74 6.84
CA GLN A 34 8.37 34.10 6.32
C GLN A 34 9.34 34.26 5.13
N GLY A 35 8.83 34.69 3.98
CA GLY A 35 9.60 34.83 2.73
C GLY A 35 9.56 33.62 1.78
N MET A 36 8.84 32.54 2.09
CA MET A 36 8.63 31.40 1.19
C MET A 36 7.18 31.33 0.72
N VAL A 37 6.98 31.10 -0.58
CA VAL A 37 5.66 30.93 -1.19
C VAL A 37 5.22 29.49 -1.02
N GLY A 38 4.06 29.27 -0.40
CA GLY A 38 3.44 27.98 -0.17
C GLY A 38 3.75 27.33 1.16
N SER A 39 2.78 26.64 1.70
CA SER A 39 2.92 25.76 2.87
C SER A 39 2.18 24.46 2.59
N THR A 40 2.71 23.34 3.07
CA THR A 40 1.96 22.07 3.13
C THR A 40 1.07 22.04 4.39
N VAL A 41 0.81 23.20 4.99
CA VAL A 41 -0.10 23.37 6.11
C VAL A 41 -1.49 23.54 5.58
N GLY A 42 -2.04 22.48 5.08
CA GLY A 42 -3.45 22.36 5.13
C GLY A 42 -3.74 21.08 5.90
N GLY A 43 -3.89 21.14 7.19
CA GLY A 43 -4.36 20.02 8.02
C GLY A 43 -5.78 19.54 7.67
N VAL A 44 -6.15 19.56 6.41
CA VAL A 44 -7.46 19.36 5.84
C VAL A 44 -7.44 18.19 4.85
N GLY A 45 -6.85 17.05 5.28
CA GLY A 45 -7.11 15.77 4.63
C GLY A 45 -6.68 15.61 3.16
N ILE A 46 -5.80 16.47 2.62
CA ILE A 46 -5.29 16.28 1.27
C ILE A 46 -4.16 15.25 1.31
N CYS A 47 -4.33 14.14 0.61
CA CYS A 47 -3.32 13.12 0.43
C CYS A 47 -2.92 13.00 -1.05
N HIS A 48 -1.77 12.40 -1.29
CA HIS A 48 -1.25 12.16 -2.62
C HIS A 48 -1.24 10.66 -2.90
N SER A 49 -1.84 10.25 -4.00
CA SER A 49 -1.84 8.86 -4.48
C SER A 49 -1.17 8.79 -5.84
N PHE A 50 -0.48 7.67 -6.12
CA PHE A 50 0.11 7.46 -7.43
C PHE A 50 -0.86 6.69 -8.33
N ALA A 51 -1.11 7.22 -9.52
CA ALA A 51 -1.82 6.52 -10.58
C ALA A 51 -0.92 5.43 -11.21
N ASP A 52 -1.53 4.51 -11.95
CA ASP A 52 -0.79 3.41 -12.60
C ASP A 52 0.24 3.92 -13.65
N ASP A 53 0.03 5.12 -14.17
CA ASP A 53 0.95 5.82 -15.08
C ASP A 53 2.09 6.59 -14.37
N GLY A 54 2.18 6.48 -13.04
CA GLY A 54 3.20 7.12 -12.20
C GLY A 54 2.92 8.59 -11.84
N ARG A 55 1.80 9.18 -12.28
CA ARG A 55 1.40 10.52 -11.87
C ARG A 55 0.96 10.55 -10.42
N CYS A 56 1.30 11.64 -9.73
CA CYS A 56 0.82 11.92 -8.38
C CYS A 56 -0.55 12.62 -8.48
N ILE A 57 -1.57 12.05 -7.85
CA ILE A 57 -2.93 12.59 -7.81
C ILE A 57 -3.20 13.09 -6.39
N SER A 58 -3.65 14.34 -6.27
CA SER A 58 -4.09 14.92 -5.00
C SER A 58 -5.53 14.54 -4.70
N LEU A 59 -5.80 13.94 -3.54
CA LEU A 59 -7.13 13.50 -3.13
C LEU A 59 -7.55 14.19 -1.84
N LEU A 60 -8.80 14.64 -1.78
CA LEU A 60 -9.46 14.91 -0.50
C LEU A 60 -9.77 13.59 0.18
N LYS A 61 -9.11 13.33 1.31
CA LYS A 61 -9.32 12.13 2.10
C LYS A 61 -10.11 12.49 3.35
N VAL A 62 -11.34 12.03 3.41
CA VAL A 62 -12.28 12.41 4.47
C VAL A 62 -13.22 11.27 4.83
N MET A 63 -13.66 11.25 6.08
CA MET A 63 -14.77 10.40 6.51
C MET A 63 -16.10 11.18 6.41
N LEU A 64 -17.17 10.49 6.03
CA LEU A 64 -18.52 11.02 6.15
C LEU A 64 -18.88 11.26 7.62
N THR A 65 -18.53 10.30 8.46
CA THR A 65 -18.69 10.37 9.91
C THR A 65 -17.64 9.53 10.63
N ASN A 66 -17.20 9.96 11.80
CA ASN A 66 -16.36 9.15 12.70
C ASN A 66 -17.19 8.57 13.87
N TYR A 67 -18.50 8.73 13.90
CA TYR A 67 -19.37 7.86 14.70
C TYR A 67 -19.33 6.46 14.12
N CYS A 68 -19.18 5.44 14.97
CA CYS A 68 -19.16 4.06 14.55
C CYS A 68 -19.88 3.20 15.57
N MET A 69 -20.69 2.23 15.11
CA MET A 69 -21.33 1.26 15.98
C MET A 69 -20.40 0.09 16.35
N TYR A 70 -19.28 -0.07 15.62
CA TYR A 70 -18.30 -1.14 15.89
C TYR A 70 -17.27 -0.71 16.93
N ASP A 71 -16.71 -1.72 17.62
CA ASP A 71 -15.72 -1.53 18.68
C ASP A 71 -14.38 -2.19 18.35
N CYS A 72 -13.93 -2.04 17.10
CA CYS A 72 -12.64 -2.59 16.65
C CYS A 72 -11.47 -2.05 17.50
N ALA A 73 -10.75 -2.92 18.19
CA ALA A 73 -9.72 -2.55 19.17
C ALA A 73 -8.63 -1.61 18.58
N TYR A 74 -8.22 -1.85 17.34
CA TYR A 74 -7.18 -1.07 16.65
C TYR A 74 -7.65 0.30 16.12
N CYS A 75 -8.95 0.61 16.17
CA CYS A 75 -9.50 1.79 15.49
C CYS A 75 -9.65 2.98 16.46
N ILE A 76 -9.14 4.15 16.07
CA ILE A 76 -9.35 5.38 16.84
C ILE A 76 -10.84 5.75 16.95
N ASN A 77 -11.63 5.41 15.92
CA ASN A 77 -13.04 5.75 15.82
C ASN A 77 -13.98 4.69 16.43
N ARG A 78 -13.43 3.71 17.17
CA ARG A 78 -14.25 2.70 17.87
C ARG A 78 -15.28 3.34 18.78
N ARG A 79 -16.40 2.64 18.99
CA ARG A 79 -17.54 3.15 19.77
C ARG A 79 -17.15 3.60 21.18
N SER A 80 -16.30 2.83 21.85
CA SER A 80 -15.92 3.06 23.24
C SER A 80 -14.91 4.18 23.46
N ASN A 81 -14.30 4.75 22.40
CA ASN A 81 -13.36 5.86 22.53
C ASN A 81 -14.07 7.19 22.77
N ASP A 82 -13.61 7.93 23.75
CA ASP A 82 -14.02 9.32 24.01
C ASP A 82 -13.17 10.29 23.15
N ILE A 83 -13.63 10.54 21.94
CA ILE A 83 -13.00 11.45 20.97
C ILE A 83 -14.02 12.45 20.41
N LYS A 84 -13.53 13.56 19.88
CA LYS A 84 -14.39 14.49 19.14
C LYS A 84 -15.05 13.79 17.95
N ARG A 85 -16.35 13.83 17.91
CA ARG A 85 -17.16 13.21 16.87
C ARG A 85 -17.81 14.25 15.97
N ALA A 86 -17.87 13.96 14.67
CA ALA A 86 -18.53 14.79 13.69
C ALA A 86 -19.22 13.95 12.62
N THR A 87 -20.21 14.55 11.97
CA THR A 87 -20.87 13.99 10.78
C THR A 87 -21.09 15.13 9.80
N LEU A 88 -20.70 14.92 8.55
CA LEU A 88 -21.08 15.76 7.42
C LEU A 88 -22.41 15.28 6.83
N SER A 89 -23.25 16.18 6.41
CA SER A 89 -24.37 15.82 5.53
C SER A 89 -23.85 15.48 4.13
N VAL A 90 -24.68 14.84 3.31
CA VAL A 90 -24.37 14.56 1.91
C VAL A 90 -24.02 15.88 1.19
N SER A 91 -24.87 16.89 1.34
CA SER A 91 -24.68 18.21 0.71
C SER A 91 -23.41 18.96 1.21
N GLU A 92 -23.10 18.91 2.51
CA GLU A 92 -21.87 19.50 3.04
C GLU A 92 -20.63 18.88 2.39
N LEU A 93 -20.60 17.55 2.23
CA LEU A 93 -19.44 16.87 1.65
C LEU A 93 -19.30 17.13 0.15
N GLU A 94 -20.42 17.20 -0.56
CA GLU A 94 -20.45 17.58 -1.97
C GLU A 94 -19.92 19.01 -2.16
N GLU A 95 -20.41 19.98 -1.38
CA GLU A 95 -19.95 21.36 -1.43
C GLU A 95 -18.45 21.46 -1.18
N ILE A 96 -17.93 20.80 -0.11
CA ILE A 96 -16.50 20.76 0.19
C ILE A 96 -15.70 20.21 -1.00
N THR A 97 -16.12 19.06 -1.54
CA THR A 97 -15.44 18.40 -2.64
C THR A 97 -15.38 19.29 -3.87
N MET A 98 -16.51 19.90 -4.23
CA MET A 98 -16.60 20.78 -5.41
C MET A 98 -15.82 22.09 -5.23
N GLU A 99 -15.85 22.70 -4.06
CA GLU A 99 -15.06 23.90 -3.74
C GLU A 99 -13.55 23.63 -3.85
N PHE A 100 -13.07 22.49 -3.31
CA PHE A 100 -11.65 22.12 -3.37
C PHE A 100 -11.22 21.76 -4.80
N TYR A 101 -12.09 21.09 -5.54
CA TYR A 101 -11.83 20.73 -6.93
C TYR A 101 -11.76 21.98 -7.85
N ARG A 102 -12.71 22.90 -7.73
CA ARG A 102 -12.74 24.16 -8.50
C ARG A 102 -11.52 25.04 -8.24
N ARG A 103 -10.96 24.97 -7.03
CA ARG A 103 -9.73 25.69 -6.65
C ARG A 103 -8.45 24.93 -6.99
N ASN A 104 -8.55 23.80 -7.69
CA ASN A 104 -7.41 22.93 -8.03
C ASN A 104 -6.59 22.45 -6.80
N TYR A 105 -7.21 22.33 -5.64
CA TYR A 105 -6.56 21.76 -4.46
C TYR A 105 -6.51 20.23 -4.51
N ILE A 106 -7.50 19.61 -5.19
CA ILE A 106 -7.64 18.18 -5.34
C ILE A 106 -8.01 17.80 -6.78
N GLU A 107 -7.62 16.60 -7.17
CA GLU A 107 -8.01 15.95 -8.42
C GLU A 107 -9.06 14.85 -8.19
N GLY A 108 -9.33 14.50 -6.91
CA GLY A 108 -10.31 13.48 -6.58
C GLY A 108 -10.67 13.43 -5.09
N LEU A 109 -11.55 12.48 -4.79
CA LEU A 109 -12.10 12.21 -3.46
C LEU A 109 -11.77 10.78 -3.04
N PHE A 110 -11.24 10.61 -1.83
CA PHE A 110 -11.21 9.33 -1.11
C PHE A 110 -12.20 9.43 0.05
N LEU A 111 -13.27 8.67 -0.04
CA LEU A 111 -14.38 8.73 0.91
C LEU A 111 -14.49 7.43 1.71
N SER A 112 -14.43 7.56 3.03
CA SER A 112 -14.68 6.49 4.00
C SER A 112 -15.74 6.91 5.02
N SER A 113 -16.09 6.01 5.94
CA SER A 113 -17.05 6.30 7.01
C SER A 113 -16.86 5.34 8.19
N GLY A 114 -17.18 5.78 9.39
CA GLY A 114 -17.62 4.89 10.44
C GLY A 114 -18.99 4.31 10.10
N VAL A 115 -19.35 3.15 10.67
CA VAL A 115 -20.62 2.49 10.41
C VAL A 115 -21.68 3.01 11.38
N VAL A 116 -22.74 3.61 10.85
CA VAL A 116 -23.84 4.20 11.64
C VAL A 116 -25.13 3.44 11.36
N ARG A 117 -25.89 3.11 12.37
CA ARG A 117 -27.14 2.33 12.33
C ARG A 117 -26.93 0.89 11.83
N ASN A 118 -26.59 0.72 10.56
CA ASN A 118 -26.25 -0.55 9.92
C ASN A 118 -25.37 -0.32 8.69
N PRO A 119 -24.78 -1.38 8.09
CA PRO A 119 -23.93 -1.28 6.92
C PRO A 119 -24.64 -0.65 5.71
N ASP A 120 -25.88 -1.05 5.43
CA ASP A 120 -26.63 -0.57 4.26
C ASP A 120 -26.94 0.91 4.36
N TYR A 121 -27.44 1.39 5.49
CA TYR A 121 -27.70 2.82 5.70
C TYR A 121 -26.44 3.68 5.47
N THR A 122 -25.29 3.18 5.94
CA THR A 122 -24.03 3.90 5.76
C THR A 122 -23.58 3.88 4.30
N MET A 123 -23.67 2.71 3.65
CA MET A 123 -23.29 2.56 2.24
C MET A 123 -24.19 3.36 1.30
N GLU A 124 -25.49 3.42 1.57
CA GLU A 124 -26.46 4.24 0.82
C GLU A 124 -26.04 5.72 0.80
N ARG A 125 -25.63 6.27 1.93
CA ARG A 125 -25.16 7.67 2.02
C ARG A 125 -23.88 7.91 1.25
N LEU A 126 -22.92 6.97 1.32
CA LEU A 126 -21.67 7.04 0.54
C LEU A 126 -21.97 6.97 -0.97
N THR A 127 -22.90 6.10 -1.34
CA THR A 127 -23.34 5.93 -2.74
C THR A 127 -24.06 7.19 -3.24
N ALA A 128 -24.93 7.79 -2.42
CA ALA A 128 -25.62 9.03 -2.77
C ALA A 128 -24.62 10.15 -3.08
N ILE A 129 -23.60 10.35 -2.24
CA ILE A 129 -22.54 11.35 -2.47
C ILE A 129 -21.84 11.11 -3.82
N ALA A 130 -21.42 9.87 -4.09
CA ALA A 130 -20.74 9.56 -5.35
C ALA A 130 -21.63 9.77 -6.57
N ARG A 131 -22.90 9.37 -6.48
CA ARG A 131 -23.92 9.54 -7.51
C ARG A 131 -24.16 11.03 -7.79
N ASP A 132 -24.43 11.82 -6.76
CA ASP A 132 -24.80 13.22 -6.88
C ASP A 132 -23.61 14.07 -7.36
N LEU A 133 -22.39 13.75 -6.91
CA LEU A 133 -21.16 14.32 -7.48
C LEU A 133 -21.09 14.08 -9.00
N ARG A 134 -21.40 12.87 -9.49
CA ARG A 134 -21.37 12.54 -10.92
C ARG A 134 -22.51 13.17 -11.70
N LEU A 135 -23.75 13.01 -11.23
CA LEU A 135 -24.96 13.34 -11.99
C LEU A 135 -25.39 14.79 -11.82
N VAL A 136 -25.33 15.32 -10.60
CA VAL A 136 -25.77 16.69 -10.29
C VAL A 136 -24.64 17.69 -10.50
N HIS A 137 -23.48 17.43 -9.87
CA HIS A 137 -22.34 18.35 -9.89
C HIS A 137 -21.43 18.17 -11.10
N ARG A 138 -21.62 17.11 -11.91
CA ARG A 138 -20.80 16.76 -13.08
C ARG A 138 -19.30 16.67 -12.75
N PHE A 139 -19.00 16.18 -11.55
CA PHE A 139 -17.64 16.00 -11.08
C PHE A 139 -16.92 14.94 -11.89
N ASN A 140 -15.87 15.31 -12.61
CA ASN A 140 -15.08 14.41 -13.44
C ASN A 140 -13.75 13.99 -12.77
N GLY A 141 -13.54 14.35 -11.50
CA GLY A 141 -12.37 13.92 -10.73
C GLY A 141 -12.46 12.45 -10.29
N TYR A 142 -11.36 11.92 -9.79
CA TYR A 142 -11.28 10.54 -9.32
C TYR A 142 -12.10 10.33 -8.04
N ILE A 143 -12.87 9.24 -7.96
CA ILE A 143 -13.62 8.85 -6.75
C ILE A 143 -13.19 7.46 -6.30
N HIS A 144 -12.63 7.40 -5.09
CA HIS A 144 -12.35 6.15 -4.39
C HIS A 144 -13.31 6.01 -3.20
N LEU A 145 -14.18 5.00 -3.24
CA LEU A 145 -15.08 4.66 -2.14
C LEU A 145 -14.55 3.50 -1.32
N LYS A 146 -14.48 3.69 -0.01
CA LYS A 146 -14.29 2.58 0.92
C LYS A 146 -15.65 1.95 1.23
N SER A 147 -15.88 0.75 0.71
CA SER A 147 -17.15 0.02 0.91
C SER A 147 -17.28 -0.43 2.36
N ILE A 148 -18.51 -0.51 2.82
CA ILE A 148 -18.83 -0.94 4.16
C ILE A 148 -18.96 -2.48 4.18
N PRO A 149 -18.19 -3.20 5.02
CA PRO A 149 -18.35 -4.64 5.18
C PRO A 149 -19.78 -5.00 5.60
N GLY A 150 -20.36 -6.03 4.94
CA GLY A 150 -21.70 -6.51 5.24
C GLY A 150 -22.83 -5.71 4.58
N CYS A 151 -22.55 -4.73 3.70
CA CYS A 151 -23.60 -4.07 2.93
C CYS A 151 -24.13 -4.93 1.78
N SER A 152 -25.35 -4.64 1.32
CA SER A 152 -26.04 -5.37 0.27
C SER A 152 -25.36 -5.25 -1.10
N GLN A 153 -25.61 -6.25 -1.96
CA GLN A 153 -25.07 -6.29 -3.32
C GLN A 153 -25.61 -5.15 -4.18
N GLU A 154 -26.87 -4.81 -4.01
CA GLU A 154 -27.55 -3.73 -4.74
C GLU A 154 -26.83 -2.40 -4.55
N LEU A 155 -26.48 -2.07 -3.31
CA LEU A 155 -25.74 -0.85 -2.97
C LEU A 155 -24.31 -0.86 -3.51
N LEU A 156 -23.62 -2.01 -3.47
CA LEU A 156 -22.30 -2.15 -4.08
C LEU A 156 -22.36 -1.97 -5.60
N ASN A 157 -23.37 -2.53 -6.24
CA ASN A 157 -23.58 -2.40 -7.68
C ASN A 157 -23.91 -0.96 -8.07
N GLU A 158 -24.72 -0.27 -7.28
CA GLU A 158 -25.00 1.15 -7.50
C GLU A 158 -23.74 1.99 -7.33
N ALA A 159 -23.03 1.82 -6.21
CA ALA A 159 -21.79 2.56 -5.91
C ALA A 159 -20.73 2.37 -7.00
N GLY A 160 -20.58 1.14 -7.51
CA GLY A 160 -19.61 0.81 -8.55
C GLY A 160 -19.81 1.53 -9.90
N ARG A 161 -20.99 2.03 -10.16
CA ARG A 161 -21.29 2.85 -11.35
C ARG A 161 -20.73 4.27 -11.25
N TYR A 162 -20.51 4.77 -10.04
CA TYR A 162 -20.08 6.14 -9.78
C TYR A 162 -18.64 6.25 -9.27
N ALA A 163 -18.11 5.19 -8.66
CA ALA A 163 -16.75 5.13 -8.16
C ALA A 163 -15.76 4.66 -9.24
N ASP A 164 -14.57 5.26 -9.28
CA ASP A 164 -13.47 4.75 -10.11
C ASP A 164 -12.79 3.56 -9.45
N ARG A 165 -12.63 3.58 -8.13
CA ARG A 165 -12.10 2.49 -7.33
C ARG A 165 -12.97 2.23 -6.11
N MET A 166 -13.10 0.96 -5.74
CA MET A 166 -13.69 0.55 -4.48
C MET A 166 -12.69 -0.24 -3.65
N SER A 167 -12.75 -0.10 -2.34
CA SER A 167 -11.91 -0.88 -1.42
C SER A 167 -12.73 -1.45 -0.28
N VAL A 168 -12.36 -2.67 0.13
CA VAL A 168 -12.85 -3.31 1.34
C VAL A 168 -11.61 -3.74 2.11
N ASN A 169 -11.45 -3.27 3.34
CA ASN A 169 -10.26 -3.60 4.10
C ASN A 169 -10.37 -4.97 4.76
N ILE A 170 -9.35 -5.80 4.60
CA ILE A 170 -9.19 -7.06 5.32
C ILE A 170 -8.82 -6.81 6.78
N GLU A 171 -8.05 -5.75 7.02
CA GLU A 171 -7.49 -5.34 8.30
C GLU A 171 -6.46 -6.34 8.85
N ILE A 172 -6.87 -7.57 9.15
CA ILE A 172 -6.03 -8.62 9.74
C ILE A 172 -6.10 -9.89 8.86
N PRO A 173 -4.94 -10.49 8.48
CA PRO A 173 -4.91 -11.64 7.57
C PRO A 173 -5.51 -12.94 8.14
N LYS A 174 -5.44 -13.16 9.46
CA LYS A 174 -6.05 -14.33 10.10
C LYS A 174 -7.40 -14.00 10.71
N GLU A 175 -8.40 -14.83 10.43
CA GLU A 175 -9.77 -14.61 10.90
C GLU A 175 -9.89 -14.64 12.42
N GLU A 176 -9.13 -15.52 13.09
CA GLU A 176 -9.10 -15.62 14.55
C GLU A 176 -8.64 -14.31 15.19
N SER A 177 -7.55 -13.73 14.68
CA SER A 177 -7.03 -12.45 15.15
C SER A 177 -7.96 -11.29 14.78
N LEU A 178 -8.64 -11.35 13.63
CA LEU A 178 -9.64 -10.36 13.25
C LEU A 178 -10.81 -10.39 14.23
N LYS A 179 -11.37 -11.55 14.54
CA LYS A 179 -12.48 -11.71 15.50
C LYS A 179 -12.09 -11.27 16.90
N LEU A 180 -10.84 -11.53 17.33
CA LEU A 180 -10.34 -11.06 18.62
C LEU A 180 -10.35 -9.54 18.73
N LEU A 181 -9.88 -8.83 17.67
CA LEU A 181 -9.73 -7.38 17.69
C LEU A 181 -10.95 -6.62 17.17
N ALA A 182 -11.79 -7.23 16.36
CA ALA A 182 -12.99 -6.65 15.76
C ALA A 182 -14.13 -7.67 15.73
N PRO A 183 -14.77 -7.94 16.88
CA PRO A 183 -15.77 -9.01 17.02
C PRO A 183 -16.97 -8.89 16.07
N GLU A 184 -17.29 -7.67 15.63
CA GLU A 184 -18.38 -7.39 14.68
C GLU A 184 -17.99 -7.61 13.21
N LYS A 185 -16.76 -8.08 12.94
CA LYS A 185 -16.26 -8.38 11.60
C LYS A 185 -15.81 -9.83 11.48
N ASP A 186 -15.97 -10.37 10.30
CA ASP A 186 -15.39 -11.65 9.89
C ASP A 186 -14.86 -11.55 8.46
N HIS A 187 -14.11 -12.55 8.03
CA HIS A 187 -13.58 -12.60 6.67
C HIS A 187 -14.70 -12.72 5.63
N GLN A 188 -15.83 -13.35 5.97
CA GLN A 188 -16.95 -13.47 5.04
C GLN A 188 -17.54 -12.10 4.71
N SER A 189 -17.76 -11.23 5.70
CA SER A 189 -18.26 -9.87 5.51
C SER A 189 -17.33 -8.97 4.67
N VAL A 190 -16.05 -9.34 4.57
CA VAL A 190 -15.04 -8.64 3.76
C VAL A 190 -14.89 -9.26 2.36
N PHE A 191 -14.76 -10.58 2.26
CA PHE A 191 -14.54 -11.25 0.98
C PHE A 191 -15.79 -11.30 0.10
N THR A 192 -16.99 -11.36 0.70
CA THR A 192 -18.23 -11.34 -0.05
C THR A 192 -18.38 -10.06 -0.90
N PRO A 193 -18.26 -8.83 -0.33
CA PRO A 193 -18.25 -7.62 -1.13
C PRO A 193 -17.13 -7.57 -2.18
N MET A 194 -15.93 -8.06 -1.86
CA MET A 194 -14.82 -8.12 -2.84
C MET A 194 -15.18 -8.98 -4.05
N LYS A 195 -15.79 -10.15 -3.83
CA LYS A 195 -16.26 -11.05 -4.91
C LYS A 195 -17.36 -10.41 -5.75
N MET A 196 -18.32 -9.74 -5.09
CA MET A 196 -19.41 -9.02 -5.78
C MET A 196 -18.88 -7.91 -6.68
N ILE A 197 -17.95 -7.08 -6.19
CA ILE A 197 -17.31 -6.04 -6.98
C ILE A 197 -16.51 -6.66 -8.13
N GLN A 198 -15.81 -7.77 -7.89
CA GLN A 198 -15.07 -8.50 -8.93
C GLN A 198 -15.99 -8.96 -10.05
N GLN A 199 -17.11 -9.58 -9.70
CA GLN A 199 -18.10 -10.05 -10.66
C GLN A 199 -18.63 -8.89 -11.49
N GLY A 200 -19.06 -7.79 -10.86
CA GLY A 200 -19.55 -6.61 -11.58
C GLY A 200 -18.51 -6.00 -12.54
N VAL A 201 -17.22 -5.99 -12.17
CA VAL A 201 -16.15 -5.54 -13.08
C VAL A 201 -15.97 -6.48 -14.26
N LEU A 202 -16.06 -7.80 -14.05
CA LEU A 202 -15.91 -8.79 -15.13
C LEU A 202 -17.11 -8.73 -16.10
N GLU A 203 -18.33 -8.69 -15.57
CA GLU A 203 -19.55 -8.51 -16.35
C GLU A 203 -19.50 -7.21 -17.18
N ASN A 204 -19.09 -6.11 -16.56
CA ASN A 204 -18.94 -4.84 -17.25
C ASN A 204 -17.89 -4.87 -18.37
N LYS A 205 -16.79 -5.61 -18.20
CA LYS A 205 -15.82 -5.80 -19.28
C LYS A 205 -16.42 -6.51 -20.48
N GLU A 206 -17.26 -7.54 -20.27
CA GLU A 206 -17.95 -8.24 -21.34
C GLU A 206 -19.02 -7.38 -22.01
N ASP A 207 -19.80 -6.64 -21.21
CA ASP A 207 -20.81 -5.71 -21.73
C ASP A 207 -20.19 -4.62 -22.61
N ARG A 208 -19.02 -4.09 -22.22
CA ARG A 208 -18.30 -3.07 -23.00
C ARG A 208 -17.66 -3.60 -24.28
N LYS A 209 -17.44 -4.91 -24.40
CA LYS A 209 -17.09 -5.53 -25.68
C LYS A 209 -18.28 -5.58 -26.64
N LYS A 210 -19.49 -5.80 -26.10
CA LYS A 210 -20.73 -5.91 -26.87
C LYS A 210 -21.37 -4.55 -27.16
N TYR A 211 -21.33 -3.64 -26.18
CA TYR A 211 -22.04 -2.35 -26.23
C TYR A 211 -21.05 -1.20 -26.03
N ARG A 212 -20.84 -0.40 -27.08
CA ARG A 212 -19.88 0.73 -27.08
C ARG A 212 -20.14 1.75 -25.98
N HIS A 213 -21.38 1.94 -25.60
CA HIS A 213 -21.83 2.96 -24.63
C HIS A 213 -22.15 2.37 -23.25
N ALA A 214 -21.83 1.10 -22.97
CA ALA A 214 -22.03 0.52 -21.64
C ALA A 214 -21.30 1.39 -20.57
N PRO A 215 -21.97 1.76 -19.48
CA PRO A 215 -21.38 2.59 -18.43
C PRO A 215 -20.16 1.88 -17.83
N ARG A 216 -19.23 2.66 -17.29
CA ARG A 216 -18.08 2.09 -16.58
C ARG A 216 -18.51 1.59 -15.21
N PHE A 217 -17.87 0.52 -14.75
CA PHE A 217 -18.03 -0.01 -13.41
C PHE A 217 -16.67 -0.23 -12.78
N VAL A 218 -16.35 0.49 -11.69
CA VAL A 218 -15.09 0.42 -10.94
C VAL A 218 -13.86 0.29 -11.87
N PRO A 219 -13.65 1.22 -12.81
CA PRO A 219 -12.64 1.07 -13.87
C PRO A 219 -11.20 0.97 -13.36
N ALA A 220 -10.88 1.52 -12.19
CA ALA A 220 -9.57 1.41 -11.55
C ALA A 220 -9.46 0.17 -10.61
N GLY A 221 -10.47 -0.71 -10.61
CA GLY A 221 -10.46 -1.97 -9.87
C GLY A 221 -10.52 -1.80 -8.35
N GLN A 222 -10.14 -2.86 -7.65
CA GLN A 222 -10.23 -2.94 -6.19
C GLN A 222 -8.88 -2.72 -5.52
N SER A 223 -8.95 -2.30 -4.26
CA SER A 223 -7.82 -2.31 -3.33
C SER A 223 -8.27 -2.76 -1.94
N THR A 224 -7.31 -3.14 -1.11
CA THR A 224 -7.52 -3.49 0.29
C THR A 224 -6.37 -2.99 1.15
N GLN A 225 -6.54 -3.07 2.46
CA GLN A 225 -5.52 -2.69 3.44
C GLN A 225 -5.41 -3.75 4.52
N MET A 226 -4.18 -4.01 4.97
CA MET A 226 -3.88 -4.80 6.17
C MET A 226 -3.07 -3.97 7.16
N ILE A 227 -3.32 -4.19 8.45
CA ILE A 227 -2.62 -3.57 9.57
C ILE A 227 -1.43 -4.47 9.93
N VAL A 228 -0.26 -3.86 10.11
CA VAL A 228 1.00 -4.56 10.38
C VAL A 228 1.42 -4.31 11.82
N GLY A 229 1.59 -5.37 12.60
CA GLY A 229 2.10 -5.27 13.98
C GLY A 229 1.03 -5.00 15.04
N ALA A 230 -0.26 -5.10 14.73
CA ALA A 230 -1.33 -5.13 15.72
C ALA A 230 -1.53 -6.53 16.34
N THR A 231 -1.05 -7.55 15.68
CA THR A 231 -1.22 -8.96 15.98
C THR A 231 0.08 -9.73 15.70
N LYS A 232 0.12 -11.02 16.08
CA LYS A 232 1.33 -11.84 15.98
C LYS A 232 1.57 -12.48 14.60
N GLU A 233 0.80 -12.10 13.57
CA GLU A 233 0.99 -12.62 12.22
C GLU A 233 2.38 -12.31 11.69
N THR A 234 2.94 -13.33 11.04
CA THR A 234 4.23 -13.24 10.34
C THR A 234 4.10 -12.49 9.02
N ASP A 235 5.21 -12.02 8.47
CA ASP A 235 5.21 -11.44 7.12
C ASP A 235 4.85 -12.49 6.05
N LYS A 236 5.09 -13.78 6.33
CA LYS A 236 4.62 -14.89 5.49
C LYS A 236 3.09 -14.95 5.44
N ASP A 237 2.40 -14.81 6.58
CA ASP A 237 0.94 -14.77 6.61
C ASP A 237 0.40 -13.59 5.79
N ILE A 238 1.00 -12.41 5.96
CA ILE A 238 0.61 -11.18 5.24
C ILE A 238 0.85 -11.30 3.73
N LEU A 239 2.02 -11.78 3.31
CA LEU A 239 2.38 -11.91 1.89
C LEU A 239 1.61 -13.03 1.21
N SER A 240 1.31 -14.13 1.91
CA SER A 240 0.45 -15.21 1.40
C SER A 240 -0.96 -14.72 1.12
N MET A 241 -1.55 -13.94 2.05
CA MET A 241 -2.83 -13.28 1.83
C MET A 241 -2.76 -12.32 0.63
N SER A 242 -1.71 -11.51 0.53
CA SER A 242 -1.54 -10.57 -0.58
C SER A 242 -1.41 -11.29 -1.93
N SER A 243 -0.65 -12.38 -1.99
CA SER A 243 -0.48 -13.20 -3.19
C SER A 243 -1.80 -13.81 -3.64
N MET A 244 -2.58 -14.38 -2.70
CA MET A 244 -3.92 -14.90 -2.99
C MET A 244 -4.84 -13.81 -3.57
N LEU A 245 -4.79 -12.61 -3.04
CA LEU A 245 -5.60 -11.48 -3.51
C LEU A 245 -5.18 -11.01 -4.90
N TYR A 246 -3.88 -10.94 -5.19
CA TYR A 246 -3.38 -10.59 -6.52
C TYR A 246 -3.69 -11.65 -7.59
N GLY A 247 -3.97 -12.89 -7.20
CA GLY A 247 -4.57 -13.90 -8.08
C GLY A 247 -5.97 -13.52 -8.59
N GLN A 248 -6.64 -12.56 -7.94
CA GLN A 248 -7.94 -12.06 -8.40
C GLN A 248 -7.75 -10.96 -9.45
N PRO A 249 -8.40 -11.05 -10.63
CA PRO A 249 -8.13 -10.18 -11.78
C PRO A 249 -8.47 -8.69 -11.56
N THR A 250 -9.23 -8.37 -10.52
CA THR A 250 -9.67 -7.00 -10.20
C THR A 250 -8.89 -6.35 -9.06
N MET A 251 -8.14 -7.14 -8.28
CA MET A 251 -7.32 -6.61 -7.20
C MET A 251 -6.10 -5.89 -7.77
N ARG A 252 -5.99 -4.59 -7.50
CA ARG A 252 -4.91 -3.73 -8.02
C ARG A 252 -3.86 -3.42 -6.97
N ARG A 253 -4.27 -3.30 -5.71
CA ARG A 253 -3.36 -2.89 -4.65
C ARG A 253 -3.76 -3.47 -3.30
N VAL A 254 -2.78 -4.02 -2.61
CA VAL A 254 -2.81 -4.29 -1.17
C VAL A 254 -1.99 -3.21 -0.49
N TYR A 255 -2.57 -2.53 0.49
CA TYR A 255 -1.88 -1.53 1.32
C TYR A 255 -1.50 -2.15 2.66
N TYR A 256 -0.34 -1.79 3.15
CA TYR A 256 0.15 -2.16 4.48
C TYR A 256 0.21 -0.91 5.34
N SER A 257 -0.27 -1.00 6.57
CA SER A 257 -0.27 0.13 7.50
C SER A 257 0.32 -0.31 8.83
N GLY A 258 1.46 0.24 9.22
CA GLY A 258 2.03 0.01 10.54
C GLY A 258 1.03 0.44 11.62
N TYR A 259 0.81 -0.46 12.58
CA TYR A 259 -0.12 -0.22 13.68
C TYR A 259 0.36 0.97 14.54
N ILE A 260 -0.56 1.86 14.84
CA ILE A 260 -0.36 3.00 15.75
C ILE A 260 -1.12 2.70 17.05
N SER A 261 -0.43 2.72 18.17
CA SER A 261 -1.01 2.46 19.50
C SER A 261 -1.91 3.62 19.95
N VAL A 262 -3.14 3.65 19.43
CA VAL A 262 -4.13 4.68 19.77
C VAL A 262 -4.99 4.28 20.99
N ASN A 263 -5.10 2.99 21.30
CA ASN A 263 -5.93 2.42 22.36
C ASN A 263 -5.04 1.64 23.34
N THR A 264 -4.14 2.33 24.02
CA THR A 264 -3.13 1.73 24.91
C THR A 264 -3.70 1.05 26.15
N TYR A 265 -4.97 1.27 26.42
CA TYR A 265 -5.70 0.63 27.54
C TYR A 265 -6.30 -0.75 27.16
N ASP A 266 -6.32 -1.11 25.88
CA ASP A 266 -6.87 -2.40 25.42
C ASP A 266 -5.80 -3.49 25.50
N PRO A 267 -5.93 -4.49 26.38
CA PRO A 267 -4.89 -5.51 26.60
C PRO A 267 -4.71 -6.47 25.42
N ARG A 268 -5.60 -6.45 24.44
CA ARG A 268 -5.51 -7.26 23.23
C ARG A 268 -4.52 -6.72 22.22
N LEU A 269 -4.05 -5.47 22.43
CA LEU A 269 -3.19 -4.75 21.50
C LEU A 269 -1.81 -4.52 22.10
N PRO A 270 -0.76 -4.55 21.28
CA PRO A 270 0.57 -4.19 21.74
C PRO A 270 0.68 -2.68 21.99
N ILE A 271 1.49 -2.31 22.98
CA ILE A 271 1.85 -0.93 23.22
C ILE A 271 3.17 -0.65 22.49
N LEU A 272 3.08 -0.06 21.30
CA LEU A 272 4.25 0.32 20.52
C LEU A 272 4.59 1.80 20.75
N LYS A 273 5.86 2.11 20.98
CA LYS A 273 6.35 3.50 21.08
C LYS A 273 6.22 4.25 19.76
N GLN A 274 6.34 3.54 18.64
CA GLN A 274 6.18 4.04 17.28
C GLN A 274 5.68 2.92 16.33
N PRO A 275 5.02 3.27 15.22
CA PRO A 275 4.58 2.26 14.26
C PRO A 275 5.77 1.49 13.66
N PRO A 276 5.61 0.22 13.27
CA PRO A 276 6.65 -0.60 12.65
C PRO A 276 6.90 -0.20 11.19
N LEU A 277 7.45 0.99 10.97
CA LEU A 277 7.59 1.60 9.64
C LEU A 277 8.63 0.90 8.76
N VAL A 278 9.67 0.28 9.35
CA VAL A 278 10.66 -0.48 8.58
C VAL A 278 10.02 -1.75 8.05
N ARG A 279 9.28 -2.48 8.90
CA ARG A 279 8.51 -3.67 8.50
C ARG A 279 7.47 -3.37 7.43
N GLU A 280 6.71 -2.29 7.60
CA GLU A 280 5.77 -1.79 6.59
C GLU A 280 6.48 -1.56 5.24
N ASN A 281 7.62 -0.89 5.27
CA ASN A 281 8.41 -0.60 4.07
C ASN A 281 8.96 -1.89 3.41
N ARG A 282 9.39 -2.88 4.21
CA ARG A 282 9.82 -4.19 3.70
C ARG A 282 8.68 -4.95 3.04
N LEU A 283 7.48 -4.89 3.60
CA LEU A 283 6.29 -5.49 2.99
C LEU A 283 5.95 -4.84 1.64
N TYR A 284 6.03 -3.50 1.52
CA TYR A 284 5.88 -2.84 0.22
C TYR A 284 6.96 -3.24 -0.78
N GLN A 285 8.20 -3.44 -0.34
CA GLN A 285 9.27 -3.93 -1.21
C GLN A 285 9.02 -5.38 -1.65
N ALA A 286 8.57 -6.25 -0.76
CA ALA A 286 8.20 -7.63 -1.06
C ALA A 286 6.98 -7.69 -2.02
N ASP A 287 5.95 -6.88 -1.76
CA ASP A 287 4.80 -6.72 -2.66
C ASP A 287 5.23 -6.35 -4.10
N TRP A 288 6.22 -5.47 -4.20
CA TRP A 288 6.79 -5.09 -5.49
C TRP A 288 7.47 -6.27 -6.20
N LEU A 289 8.17 -7.13 -5.45
CA LEU A 289 8.79 -8.35 -5.98
C LEU A 289 7.74 -9.34 -6.49
N LEU A 290 6.67 -9.56 -5.74
CA LEU A 290 5.56 -10.43 -6.14
C LEU A 290 4.91 -9.96 -7.45
N ARG A 291 4.62 -8.66 -7.58
CA ARG A 291 3.84 -8.12 -8.68
C ARG A 291 4.62 -7.87 -9.97
N PHE A 292 5.91 -7.57 -9.87
CA PHE A 292 6.68 -7.08 -11.03
C PHE A 292 7.97 -7.83 -11.29
N TYR A 293 8.44 -8.66 -10.35
CA TYR A 293 9.69 -9.41 -10.48
C TYR A 293 9.47 -10.92 -10.52
N HIS A 294 8.22 -11.35 -10.58
CA HIS A 294 7.81 -12.74 -10.64
C HIS A 294 8.38 -13.62 -9.52
N PHE A 295 8.60 -13.03 -8.34
CA PHE A 295 8.92 -13.79 -7.14
C PHE A 295 7.67 -14.48 -6.60
N LYS A 296 7.84 -15.68 -6.07
CA LYS A 296 6.82 -16.35 -5.27
C LYS A 296 7.00 -15.99 -3.79
N VAL A 297 5.95 -16.18 -2.99
CA VAL A 297 6.01 -15.89 -1.55
C VAL A 297 7.10 -16.73 -0.89
N GLU A 298 7.20 -18.00 -1.26
CA GLU A 298 8.12 -18.98 -0.70
C GLU A 298 9.60 -18.65 -1.02
N GLU A 299 9.86 -17.87 -2.08
CA GLU A 299 11.20 -17.36 -2.37
C GLU A 299 11.57 -16.21 -1.42
N ILE A 300 10.59 -15.37 -1.07
CA ILE A 300 10.81 -14.16 -0.25
C ILE A 300 10.88 -14.51 1.24
N VAL A 301 9.93 -15.32 1.71
CA VAL A 301 9.77 -15.80 3.09
C VAL A 301 9.40 -17.28 3.08
N ASP A 302 9.90 -18.02 4.06
CA ASP A 302 9.66 -19.45 4.23
C ASP A 302 9.36 -19.78 5.71
N ASP A 303 9.30 -21.06 6.08
CA ASP A 303 9.01 -21.45 7.46
C ASP A 303 10.17 -21.15 8.42
N LEU A 304 11.41 -21.14 7.91
CA LEU A 304 12.59 -20.80 8.70
C LEU A 304 12.77 -19.28 8.83
N HIS A 305 12.34 -18.54 7.82
CA HIS A 305 12.45 -17.08 7.71
C HIS A 305 11.05 -16.48 7.47
N ALA A 306 10.13 -16.68 8.42
CA ALA A 306 8.74 -16.24 8.28
C ALA A 306 8.55 -14.72 8.30
N ASN A 307 9.55 -13.97 8.75
CA ASN A 307 9.55 -12.52 8.76
C ASN A 307 10.65 -11.95 7.86
N LEU A 308 10.36 -10.80 7.25
CA LEU A 308 11.29 -10.07 6.42
C LEU A 308 12.45 -9.50 7.23
N ASP A 309 13.60 -9.48 6.62
CA ASP A 309 14.79 -8.86 7.19
C ASP A 309 14.61 -7.34 7.29
N LEU A 310 14.78 -6.77 8.48
CA LEU A 310 14.62 -5.33 8.69
C LEU A 310 15.84 -4.52 8.24
N GLU A 311 17.04 -5.10 8.20
CA GLU A 311 18.26 -4.38 7.80
C GLU A 311 18.41 -4.30 6.30
N VAL A 312 18.10 -5.39 5.56
CA VAL A 312 18.26 -5.46 4.10
C VAL A 312 16.92 -5.51 3.39
N ASP A 313 16.89 -5.10 2.14
CA ASP A 313 15.68 -5.24 1.33
C ASP A 313 15.41 -6.73 0.98
N PRO A 314 14.15 -7.14 0.74
CA PRO A 314 13.80 -8.54 0.52
C PRO A 314 14.52 -9.22 -0.63
N LYS A 315 14.86 -8.49 -1.70
CA LYS A 315 15.62 -9.02 -2.84
C LYS A 315 17.06 -9.33 -2.47
N LEU A 316 17.69 -8.46 -1.69
CA LEU A 316 19.04 -8.69 -1.18
C LEU A 316 19.04 -9.81 -0.14
N ALA A 317 18.02 -9.87 0.74
CA ALA A 317 17.86 -10.95 1.70
C ALA A 317 17.76 -12.32 1.00
N TRP A 318 16.98 -12.40 -0.08
CA TRP A 318 16.90 -13.60 -0.90
C TRP A 318 18.27 -13.97 -1.49
N ALA A 319 18.97 -13.02 -2.11
CA ALA A 319 20.27 -13.28 -2.74
C ALA A 319 21.34 -13.74 -1.75
N LEU A 320 21.31 -13.25 -0.51
CA LEU A 320 22.22 -13.70 0.54
C LEU A 320 21.91 -15.12 1.03
N ARG A 321 20.66 -15.58 0.92
CA ARG A 321 20.26 -16.96 1.26
C ARG A 321 20.51 -17.94 0.11
N HIS A 322 20.67 -17.44 -1.13
CA HIS A 322 20.83 -18.22 -2.35
C HIS A 322 22.17 -17.91 -3.07
N PRO A 323 23.33 -18.12 -2.42
CA PRO A 323 24.61 -17.84 -3.04
C PRO A 323 24.86 -18.68 -4.30
N GLU A 324 24.26 -19.87 -4.40
CA GLU A 324 24.34 -20.77 -5.55
C GLU A 324 23.75 -20.19 -6.84
N ALA A 325 22.85 -19.21 -6.74
CA ALA A 325 22.26 -18.52 -7.89
C ALA A 325 23.21 -17.48 -8.52
N PHE A 326 24.38 -17.25 -7.93
CA PHE A 326 25.31 -16.18 -8.31
C PHE A 326 26.73 -16.68 -8.49
N PRO A 327 27.55 -15.98 -9.28
CA PRO A 327 27.27 -14.76 -10.03
C PRO A 327 26.44 -15.01 -11.31
N VAL A 328 25.64 -14.02 -11.70
CA VAL A 328 24.84 -14.05 -12.93
C VAL A 328 25.63 -13.38 -14.06
N ASP A 329 25.85 -14.07 -15.19
CA ASP A 329 26.45 -13.46 -16.39
C ASP A 329 25.42 -12.57 -17.11
N ILE A 330 25.67 -11.28 -17.13
CA ILE A 330 24.79 -10.28 -17.74
C ILE A 330 24.56 -10.51 -19.23
N ASN A 331 25.54 -11.08 -19.94
CA ASN A 331 25.49 -11.25 -21.37
C ASN A 331 24.75 -12.52 -21.81
N THR A 332 24.53 -13.48 -20.90
CA THR A 332 23.92 -14.78 -21.24
C THR A 332 22.65 -15.09 -20.46
N ALA A 333 22.57 -14.65 -19.19
CA ALA A 333 21.45 -14.95 -18.29
C ALA A 333 20.08 -14.56 -18.86
N ASP A 334 19.06 -15.33 -18.56
CA ASP A 334 17.69 -14.99 -18.94
C ASP A 334 17.13 -13.80 -18.14
N TYR A 335 15.96 -13.32 -18.55
CA TYR A 335 15.31 -12.15 -17.92
C TYR A 335 14.99 -12.40 -16.44
N GLU A 336 14.54 -13.60 -16.11
CA GLU A 336 14.15 -13.98 -14.75
C GLU A 336 15.37 -14.03 -13.81
N GLN A 337 16.49 -14.58 -14.29
CA GLN A 337 17.76 -14.57 -13.57
C GLN A 337 18.26 -13.15 -13.30
N LEU A 338 18.16 -12.26 -14.30
CA LEU A 338 18.51 -10.85 -14.14
C LEU A 338 17.62 -10.15 -13.10
N LEU A 339 16.33 -10.48 -13.03
CA LEU A 339 15.43 -9.95 -12.03
C LEU A 339 15.79 -10.38 -10.59
N ARG A 340 16.51 -11.48 -10.40
CA ARG A 340 16.97 -11.94 -9.08
C ARG A 340 18.19 -11.13 -8.57
N VAL A 341 18.93 -10.46 -9.45
CA VAL A 341 20.15 -9.71 -9.08
C VAL A 341 19.83 -8.46 -8.24
N PRO A 342 20.38 -8.31 -7.02
CA PRO A 342 20.25 -7.08 -6.24
C PRO A 342 20.82 -5.88 -6.99
N GLY A 343 20.04 -4.79 -7.04
CA GLY A 343 20.43 -3.58 -7.76
C GLY A 343 20.03 -3.52 -9.24
N LEU A 344 19.43 -4.59 -9.81
CA LEU A 344 18.79 -4.58 -11.11
C LEU A 344 17.28 -4.39 -10.95
N GLY A 345 16.73 -3.41 -11.68
CA GLY A 345 15.28 -3.20 -11.82
C GLY A 345 14.73 -3.84 -13.09
N THR A 346 13.41 -3.95 -13.19
CA THR A 346 12.73 -4.49 -14.40
C THR A 346 13.13 -3.75 -15.67
N LYS A 347 13.21 -2.40 -15.61
CA LYS A 347 13.66 -1.58 -16.74
C LYS A 347 15.10 -1.89 -17.13
N SER A 348 16.02 -2.01 -16.16
CA SER A 348 17.42 -2.33 -16.43
C SER A 348 17.57 -3.73 -17.00
N ALA A 349 16.86 -4.74 -16.45
CA ALA A 349 16.85 -6.10 -16.97
C ALA A 349 16.35 -6.15 -18.42
N TRP A 350 15.26 -5.44 -18.73
CA TRP A 350 14.74 -5.34 -20.09
C TRP A 350 15.75 -4.69 -21.05
N LEU A 351 16.39 -3.58 -20.65
CA LEU A 351 17.44 -2.92 -21.44
C LEU A 351 18.61 -3.86 -21.71
N ILE A 352 19.07 -4.60 -20.70
CA ILE A 352 20.15 -5.58 -20.82
C ILE A 352 19.81 -6.62 -21.88
N VAL A 353 18.64 -7.30 -21.76
CA VAL A 353 18.23 -8.36 -22.70
C VAL A 353 18.16 -7.85 -24.15
N ASN A 354 17.68 -6.63 -24.34
CA ASN A 354 17.58 -6.06 -25.68
C ASN A 354 18.93 -5.57 -26.25
N SER A 355 19.75 -4.90 -25.43
CA SER A 355 20.99 -4.29 -25.91
C SER A 355 22.11 -5.32 -26.17
N ARG A 356 22.18 -6.40 -25.38
CA ARG A 356 23.23 -7.44 -25.55
C ARG A 356 23.13 -8.23 -26.87
N ARG A 357 22.00 -8.11 -27.60
CA ARG A 357 21.83 -8.67 -28.94
C ARG A 357 22.73 -8.01 -29.98
N PHE A 358 23.17 -6.79 -29.74
CA PHE A 358 23.98 -6.03 -30.65
C PHE A 358 25.46 -5.99 -30.24
N ASN A 359 25.75 -5.83 -28.95
CA ASN A 359 27.09 -5.77 -28.41
C ASN A 359 27.16 -6.43 -27.04
N ARG A 360 28.31 -7.02 -26.71
CA ARG A 360 28.56 -7.45 -25.32
C ARG A 360 28.58 -6.25 -24.39
N LEU A 361 27.80 -6.31 -23.33
CA LEU A 361 27.65 -5.23 -22.36
C LEU A 361 28.80 -5.23 -21.36
N THR A 362 29.23 -4.02 -21.02
CA THR A 362 30.28 -3.72 -20.06
C THR A 362 29.69 -3.15 -18.76
N SER A 363 30.51 -3.03 -17.72
CA SER A 363 30.11 -2.38 -16.46
C SER A 363 29.67 -0.91 -16.65
N TYR A 364 30.27 -0.24 -17.63
CA TYR A 364 29.91 1.13 -17.99
C TYR A 364 28.52 1.21 -18.59
N ASP A 365 28.16 0.27 -19.47
CA ASP A 365 26.83 0.21 -20.08
C ASP A 365 25.77 -0.07 -19.02
N LEU A 366 26.03 -1.00 -18.11
CA LEU A 366 25.13 -1.32 -16.99
C LEU A 366 24.82 -0.09 -16.13
N LYS A 367 25.84 0.73 -15.84
CA LYS A 367 25.65 1.97 -15.08
C LYS A 367 24.74 2.96 -15.82
N LYS A 368 24.90 3.10 -17.15
CA LYS A 368 24.02 3.93 -18.00
C LYS A 368 22.60 3.40 -18.07
N MET A 369 22.40 2.09 -17.99
CA MET A 369 21.09 1.43 -17.96
C MET A 369 20.40 1.53 -16.58
N GLY A 370 21.00 2.24 -15.62
CA GLY A 370 20.41 2.46 -14.29
C GLY A 370 20.62 1.31 -13.30
N VAL A 371 21.58 0.42 -13.55
CA VAL A 371 21.95 -0.63 -12.59
C VAL A 371 22.66 0.00 -11.38
N VAL A 372 22.21 -0.35 -10.18
CA VAL A 372 22.82 0.10 -8.92
C VAL A 372 24.11 -0.72 -8.66
N MET A 373 25.19 -0.32 -9.32
CA MET A 373 26.47 -1.05 -9.30
C MET A 373 27.04 -1.26 -7.90
N LYS A 374 26.71 -0.38 -6.94
CA LYS A 374 27.13 -0.53 -5.54
C LYS A 374 26.67 -1.87 -4.94
N LYS A 375 25.50 -2.38 -5.39
CA LYS A 375 24.95 -3.69 -4.98
C LYS A 375 25.27 -4.76 -6.03
N ALA A 376 24.96 -4.49 -7.29
CA ALA A 376 24.99 -5.49 -8.36
C ALA A 376 26.36 -6.12 -8.61
N LYS A 377 27.46 -5.36 -8.44
CA LYS A 377 28.83 -5.83 -8.71
C LYS A 377 29.25 -7.11 -7.96
N TYR A 378 28.59 -7.42 -6.86
CA TYR A 378 28.86 -8.62 -6.07
C TYR A 378 28.11 -9.86 -6.58
N PHE A 379 27.13 -9.67 -7.46
CA PHE A 379 26.19 -10.70 -7.89
C PHE A 379 26.22 -10.98 -9.40
N ILE A 380 27.06 -10.26 -10.15
CA ILE A 380 27.12 -10.35 -11.62
C ILE A 380 28.53 -10.53 -12.13
N THR A 381 28.64 -11.12 -13.32
CA THR A 381 29.85 -11.08 -14.15
C THR A 381 29.56 -10.40 -15.47
N CYS A 382 30.57 -9.70 -16.01
CA CYS A 382 30.69 -9.27 -17.39
C CYS A 382 32.18 -9.20 -17.76
N ASN A 383 32.52 -9.24 -19.04
CA ASN A 383 33.91 -9.40 -19.51
C ASN A 383 34.92 -8.42 -18.91
N GLU A 384 34.52 -7.20 -18.62
CA GLU A 384 35.45 -6.18 -18.06
C GLU A 384 35.53 -6.15 -16.54
N LEU A 385 34.53 -6.69 -15.84
CA LEU A 385 34.56 -6.77 -14.39
C LEU A 385 35.65 -7.72 -13.91
N THR A 386 36.08 -8.65 -14.75
CA THR A 386 37.22 -9.55 -14.47
C THR A 386 38.57 -8.91 -14.74
N SER A 387 38.64 -7.83 -15.53
CA SER A 387 39.92 -7.24 -15.98
C SER A 387 40.33 -5.91 -15.33
N GLN A 388 39.35 -5.09 -14.88
CA GLN A 388 39.63 -3.75 -14.34
C GLN A 388 39.79 -3.69 -12.82
N PHE A 389 39.24 -4.65 -12.10
CA PHE A 389 39.47 -4.75 -10.67
C PHE A 389 40.63 -5.75 -10.46
N SER A 390 41.78 -5.23 -10.20
CA SER A 390 43.00 -6.01 -9.85
C SER A 390 42.88 -6.84 -8.56
N GLN A 391 41.72 -6.86 -7.96
CA GLN A 391 41.29 -7.87 -7.00
C GLN A 391 40.25 -8.72 -7.71
N PRO A 392 40.36 -10.06 -7.68
CA PRO A 392 39.30 -10.91 -8.14
C PRO A 392 38.00 -10.40 -7.47
N ILE A 393 36.96 -10.17 -8.26
CA ILE A 393 35.62 -10.06 -7.68
C ILE A 393 35.43 -11.42 -7.05
N VAL A 394 35.68 -11.46 -5.77
CA VAL A 394 35.45 -12.62 -4.96
C VAL A 394 34.00 -12.93 -5.20
N GLY A 395 33.72 -13.95 -5.99
CA GLY A 395 32.38 -14.40 -6.27
C GLY A 395 31.70 -14.61 -4.94
N ILE A 396 30.38 -14.52 -4.91
CA ILE A 396 29.60 -14.79 -3.69
C ILE A 396 29.98 -16.12 -3.04
N ASN A 397 30.47 -17.08 -3.84
CA ASN A 397 31.02 -18.36 -3.40
C ASN A 397 32.33 -18.24 -2.56
N GLU A 398 33.04 -17.12 -2.64
CA GLU A 398 34.23 -16.83 -1.85
C GLU A 398 33.93 -15.80 -0.73
N LEU A 399 32.88 -14.97 -0.85
CA LEU A 399 32.39 -14.13 0.22
C LEU A 399 31.20 -14.84 0.90
N HIS A 400 31.45 -15.42 2.05
CA HIS A 400 30.41 -15.91 2.92
C HIS A 400 29.33 -14.81 3.09
N PRO A 401 28.01 -15.11 3.00
CA PRO A 401 26.94 -14.12 3.14
C PRO A 401 27.10 -13.16 4.31
N GLU A 402 27.62 -13.66 5.43
CA GLU A 402 27.93 -12.87 6.63
C GLU A 402 28.97 -11.77 6.41
N ARG A 403 29.95 -11.97 5.50
CA ARG A 403 30.93 -10.96 5.15
C ARG A 403 30.41 -9.93 4.15
N LEU A 404 29.53 -10.37 3.26
CA LEU A 404 28.95 -9.50 2.25
C LEU A 404 27.87 -8.56 2.84
N ARG A 405 27.10 -9.06 3.79
CA ARG A 405 26.02 -8.30 4.45
C ARG A 405 26.50 -6.95 5.02
N PRO A 406 27.55 -6.85 5.84
CA PRO A 406 28.01 -5.57 6.40
C PRO A 406 28.47 -4.55 5.33
N LEU A 407 29.00 -5.03 4.18
CA LEU A 407 29.42 -4.15 3.09
C LEU A 407 28.26 -3.50 2.36
N LEU A 408 27.07 -4.10 2.43
CA LEU A 408 25.88 -3.69 1.69
C LEU A 408 24.86 -2.88 2.55
N ILE A 409 25.08 -2.84 3.86
CA ILE A 409 24.19 -2.16 4.82
C ILE A 409 24.85 -0.87 5.32
N SER A 410 24.08 0.21 5.36
CA SER A 410 24.53 1.45 5.99
C SER A 410 24.28 1.41 7.51
N LYS A 411 25.12 2.12 8.28
CA LYS A 411 24.93 2.28 9.75
C LYS A 411 23.52 2.81 10.10
N ALA A 412 22.96 3.68 9.26
CA ALA A 412 21.61 4.20 9.46
C ALA A 412 20.52 3.13 9.30
N GLN A 413 20.70 2.18 8.40
CA GLN A 413 19.78 1.03 8.25
C GLN A 413 19.88 0.09 9.44
N GLN A 414 21.08 -0.23 9.89
CA GLN A 414 21.29 -1.05 11.08
C GLN A 414 20.62 -0.44 12.32
N LYS A 415 20.83 0.88 12.55
CA LYS A 415 20.21 1.58 13.67
C LYS A 415 18.69 1.52 13.63
N ARG A 416 18.06 1.81 12.48
CA ARG A 416 16.60 1.75 12.33
C ARG A 416 16.04 0.35 12.54
N ALA A 417 16.72 -0.67 12.04
CA ALA A 417 16.31 -2.06 12.22
C ALA A 417 16.39 -2.47 13.71
N ALA A 418 17.46 -2.11 14.40
CA ALA A 418 17.62 -2.39 15.82
C ALA A 418 16.55 -1.70 16.68
N GLU A 419 16.25 -0.43 16.40
CA GLU A 419 15.19 0.31 17.07
C GLU A 419 13.81 -0.37 16.92
N GLU A 420 13.52 -0.93 15.74
CA GLU A 420 12.25 -1.60 15.48
C GLU A 420 12.21 -3.04 16.02
N GLN A 421 13.34 -3.76 16.02
CA GLN A 421 13.44 -5.09 16.64
C GLN A 421 13.20 -5.02 18.15
N GLN A 422 13.67 -3.99 18.82
CA GLN A 422 13.45 -3.78 20.24
C GLN A 422 11.96 -3.61 20.55
N LEU A 423 11.19 -3.00 19.65
CA LEU A 423 9.74 -2.86 19.78
C LEU A 423 8.98 -4.20 19.66
N THR A 424 9.56 -5.18 18.95
CA THR A 424 8.98 -6.51 18.77
C THR A 424 9.37 -7.49 19.89
N LEU A 425 10.45 -7.23 20.60
CA LEU A 425 10.87 -8.05 21.75
C LEU A 425 9.95 -7.85 22.97
N ASP A 426 9.43 -6.64 23.16
CA ASP A 426 8.44 -6.34 24.21
C ASP A 426 7.12 -7.14 24.05
N PHE A 427 6.93 -7.82 22.93
CA PHE A 427 5.81 -8.76 22.67
C PHE A 427 6.06 -10.19 23.17
N LYS A 428 7.29 -10.56 23.51
CA LYS A 428 7.66 -11.96 23.79
C LYS A 428 7.76 -12.29 25.28
N GLU A 429 7.64 -11.32 26.16
CA GLU A 429 7.84 -11.49 27.59
C GLU A 429 6.55 -11.48 28.44
N GLU A 430 5.35 -11.63 27.81
CA GLU A 430 4.10 -11.85 28.53
C GLU A 430 3.50 -13.24 28.11
#